data_9bd3a303aa87c566b885335b38dc3242
#
_entry.id   9bd3a303aa87c566b885335b38dc3242
#
_cell.length_a   1.000
_cell.length_b   1.000
_cell.length_c   1.000
_cell.angle_alpha   90.00
_cell.angle_beta   90.00
_cell.angle_gamma   90.00
#
_symmetry.space_group_name_H-M   'P 1'
#
loop_
_entity.id
_entity.type
_entity.pdbx_description
1 polymer ?
#
loop_
_entity_poly.entity_id
_entity_poly.type
_entity_poly.pdbx_seq_one_letter_code
_entity_poly.pdbx_strand_id
1 'polypeptide(L)'
;QKYQVPVNTAQVLSVIEDINIRLAYDDNGNMLIFVNEQDVSTAIRTPEVTALVSQVAAISEVRQKMVELQRKMAQDGSVLMDGRDIGTCVLPNADLKIYLTASADERANRRAKEMREKGYDVDVEEIKKDIIARDEADMQREVSPLKKADDAILLDTTKMTIDEVLQEIIRLANA
;
A
#
# COMPACT_ATOMS: atom_id res chain seq x y z
N GLN A 1 3.37 -0.39 -21.90
CA GLN A 1 2.72 0.95 -22.03
C GLN A 1 1.18 0.89 -22.02
N LYS A 2 0.57 -0.11 -21.39
CA LYS A 2 -0.87 -0.37 -21.52
C LYS A 2 -1.77 0.58 -20.71
N TYR A 3 -1.23 1.36 -19.76
CA TYR A 3 -2.02 2.21 -18.85
C TYR A 3 -1.36 3.56 -18.50
N GLN A 4 -0.59 4.15 -19.40
CA GLN A 4 -0.11 5.52 -19.21
C GLN A 4 -1.21 6.52 -19.60
N VAL A 5 -2.24 6.62 -18.78
CA VAL A 5 -3.14 7.76 -18.84
C VAL A 5 -2.47 8.88 -18.04
N PRO A 6 -2.20 10.05 -18.64
CA PRO A 6 -1.63 11.17 -17.90
C PRO A 6 -2.62 11.60 -16.80
N VAL A 7 -2.18 11.58 -15.55
CA VAL A 7 -2.97 12.08 -14.43
C VAL A 7 -3.06 13.60 -14.55
N ASN A 8 -4.29 14.12 -14.68
CA ASN A 8 -4.52 15.55 -14.63
C ASN A 8 -4.51 16.03 -13.20
N THR A 9 -3.37 16.56 -12.74
CA THR A 9 -3.17 17.06 -11.38
C THR A 9 -4.23 18.06 -10.94
N ALA A 10 -4.62 19.00 -11.81
CA ALA A 10 -5.64 20.00 -11.47
C ALA A 10 -7.02 19.35 -11.19
N GLN A 11 -7.39 18.34 -11.96
CA GLN A 11 -8.64 17.59 -11.70
C GLN A 11 -8.55 16.79 -10.40
N VAL A 12 -7.40 16.16 -10.09
CA VAL A 12 -7.22 15.46 -8.82
C VAL A 12 -7.34 16.43 -7.67
N LEU A 13 -6.67 17.57 -7.72
CA LEU A 13 -6.71 18.58 -6.65
C LEU A 13 -8.10 19.20 -6.47
N SER A 14 -8.89 19.32 -7.53
CA SER A 14 -10.24 19.87 -7.42
C SER A 14 -11.22 19.00 -6.62
N VAL A 15 -10.91 17.71 -6.44
CA VAL A 15 -11.80 16.78 -5.73
C VAL A 15 -11.23 16.31 -4.39
N ILE A 16 -9.92 16.50 -4.13
CA ILE A 16 -9.26 15.92 -2.96
C ILE A 16 -9.82 16.45 -1.63
N GLU A 17 -10.26 17.69 -1.57
CA GLU A 17 -10.82 18.30 -0.36
C GLU A 17 -12.20 17.75 -0.01
N ASP A 18 -12.97 17.32 -1.01
CA ASP A 18 -14.32 16.78 -0.82
C ASP A 18 -14.34 15.26 -0.59
N ILE A 19 -13.15 14.63 -0.56
CA ILE A 19 -13.05 13.19 -0.34
C ILE A 19 -13.15 12.89 1.17
N ASN A 20 -14.17 12.12 1.52
CA ASN A 20 -14.31 11.48 2.82
C ASN A 20 -14.08 9.97 2.67
N ILE A 21 -13.12 9.43 3.41
CA ILE A 21 -12.81 8.00 3.40
C ILE A 21 -13.25 7.39 4.72
N ARG A 22 -14.07 6.35 4.65
CA ARG A 22 -14.51 5.58 5.81
C ARG A 22 -14.17 4.11 5.62
N LEU A 23 -13.63 3.51 6.66
CA LEU A 23 -13.38 2.07 6.75
C LEU A 23 -14.50 1.42 7.57
N ALA A 24 -14.92 0.23 7.16
CA ALA A 24 -15.85 -0.61 7.91
C ALA A 24 -15.46 -2.08 7.72
N TYR A 25 -16.11 -2.98 8.46
CA TYR A 25 -15.93 -4.41 8.30
C TYR A 25 -17.29 -5.04 8.04
N ASP A 26 -17.33 -6.03 7.14
CA ASP A 26 -18.51 -6.86 6.93
C ASP A 26 -18.63 -7.94 8.03
N ASP A 27 -19.73 -8.70 8.01
CA ASP A 27 -20.00 -9.78 8.98
C ASP A 27 -18.97 -10.91 8.94
N ASN A 28 -18.17 -11.01 7.87
CA ASN A 28 -17.09 -11.98 7.71
C ASN A 28 -15.72 -11.43 8.12
N GLY A 29 -15.65 -10.17 8.58
CA GLY A 29 -14.41 -9.49 8.96
C GLY A 29 -13.62 -8.95 7.76
N ASN A 30 -14.19 -8.88 6.56
CA ASN A 30 -13.53 -8.25 5.42
C ASN A 30 -13.63 -6.73 5.52
N MET A 31 -12.52 -6.05 5.26
CA MET A 31 -12.49 -4.60 5.26
C MET A 31 -13.19 -4.01 4.03
N LEU A 32 -14.17 -3.17 4.30
CA LEU A 32 -14.89 -2.36 3.32
C LEU A 32 -14.35 -0.93 3.31
N ILE A 33 -14.24 -0.35 2.13
CA ILE A 33 -13.72 1.01 1.92
C ILE A 33 -14.79 1.83 1.21
N PHE A 34 -15.16 2.94 1.85
CA PHE A 34 -16.15 3.87 1.32
C PHE A 34 -15.47 5.19 0.98
N VAL A 35 -15.82 5.75 -0.16
CA VAL A 35 -15.48 7.12 -0.56
C VAL A 35 -16.78 7.88 -0.76
N ASN A 36 -16.99 8.93 0.01
CA ASN A 36 -18.25 9.71 -0.01
C ASN A 36 -19.49 8.80 0.09
N GLU A 37 -19.46 7.86 1.05
CA GLU A 37 -20.49 6.85 1.32
C GLU A 37 -20.71 5.80 0.20
N GLN A 38 -19.97 5.88 -0.90
CA GLN A 38 -19.99 4.86 -1.95
C GLN A 38 -18.98 3.75 -1.62
N ASP A 39 -19.41 2.49 -1.62
CA ASP A 39 -18.51 1.34 -1.51
C ASP A 39 -17.62 1.22 -2.76
N VAL A 40 -16.32 1.35 -2.55
CA VAL A 40 -15.30 1.24 -3.60
C VAL A 40 -14.36 0.05 -3.39
N SER A 41 -14.66 -0.84 -2.44
CA SER A 41 -13.78 -1.94 -1.98
C SER A 41 -13.26 -2.82 -3.12
N THR A 42 -14.09 -3.06 -4.13
CA THR A 42 -13.72 -3.82 -5.33
C THR A 42 -13.09 -2.94 -6.41
N ALA A 43 -13.67 -1.75 -6.63
CA ALA A 43 -13.28 -0.85 -7.71
C ALA A 43 -11.81 -0.38 -7.58
N ILE A 44 -11.32 -0.14 -6.37
CA ILE A 44 -9.94 0.29 -6.13
C ILE A 44 -8.89 -0.81 -6.37
N ARG A 45 -9.32 -2.06 -6.58
CA ARG A 45 -8.42 -3.21 -6.80
C ARG A 45 -8.30 -3.61 -8.26
N THR A 46 -8.87 -2.84 -9.17
CA THR A 46 -8.76 -3.10 -10.60
C THR A 46 -7.37 -2.76 -11.13
N PRO A 47 -6.93 -3.38 -12.24
CA PRO A 47 -5.65 -3.08 -12.86
C PRO A 47 -5.51 -1.61 -13.27
N GLU A 48 -6.60 -0.99 -13.76
CA GLU A 48 -6.66 0.40 -14.20
C GLU A 48 -6.37 1.36 -13.04
N VAL A 49 -7.03 1.17 -11.90
CA VAL A 49 -6.79 1.99 -10.71
C VAL A 49 -5.37 1.74 -10.19
N THR A 50 -4.94 0.48 -10.12
CA THR A 50 -3.60 0.12 -9.65
C THR A 50 -2.50 0.81 -10.45
N ALA A 51 -2.66 0.93 -11.78
CA ALA A 51 -1.70 1.59 -12.66
C ALA A 51 -1.54 3.10 -12.38
N LEU A 52 -2.56 3.75 -11.83
CA LEU A 52 -2.56 5.20 -11.55
C LEU A 52 -2.10 5.55 -10.12
N VAL A 53 -2.13 4.60 -9.20
CA VAL A 53 -1.88 4.85 -7.76
C VAL A 53 -0.55 5.57 -7.54
N SER A 54 0.55 5.11 -8.14
CA SER A 54 1.87 5.72 -7.93
C SER A 54 1.96 7.16 -8.46
N GLN A 55 1.31 7.45 -9.58
CA GLN A 55 1.27 8.79 -10.17
C GLN A 55 0.47 9.76 -9.29
N VAL A 56 -0.71 9.33 -8.83
CA VAL A 56 -1.55 10.14 -7.92
C VAL A 56 -0.88 10.33 -6.56
N ALA A 57 -0.29 9.28 -6.01
CA ALA A 57 0.42 9.32 -4.73
C ALA A 57 1.72 10.15 -4.75
N ALA A 58 2.25 10.49 -5.92
CA ALA A 58 3.40 11.39 -6.07
C ALA A 58 3.01 12.88 -6.00
N ILE A 59 1.72 13.22 -6.12
CA ILE A 59 1.25 14.61 -5.99
C ILE A 59 1.34 15.02 -4.50
N SER A 60 2.09 16.07 -4.21
CA SER A 60 2.42 16.50 -2.84
C SER A 60 1.18 16.77 -1.99
N GLU A 61 0.20 17.48 -2.54
CA GLU A 61 -1.03 17.87 -1.86
C GLU A 61 -1.91 16.64 -1.54
N VAL A 62 -1.98 15.70 -2.51
CA VAL A 62 -2.67 14.42 -2.28
C VAL A 62 -1.99 13.67 -1.14
N ARG A 63 -0.67 13.65 -1.15
CA ARG A 63 0.13 12.98 -0.11
C ARG A 63 -0.14 13.57 1.27
N GLN A 64 -0.08 14.89 1.39
CA GLN A 64 -0.35 15.59 2.65
C GLN A 64 -1.75 15.25 3.19
N LYS A 65 -2.77 15.33 2.34
CA LYS A 65 -4.14 15.00 2.71
C LYS A 65 -4.29 13.55 3.16
N MET A 66 -3.67 12.62 2.45
CA MET A 66 -3.72 11.20 2.81
C MET A 66 -3.02 10.92 4.14
N VAL A 67 -1.88 11.55 4.41
CA VAL A 67 -1.18 11.44 5.70
C VAL A 67 -2.06 11.97 6.85
N GLU A 68 -2.72 13.10 6.67
CA GLU A 68 -3.65 13.65 7.67
C GLU A 68 -4.81 12.68 7.96
N LEU A 69 -5.44 12.13 6.92
CA LEU A 69 -6.52 11.16 7.05
C LEU A 69 -6.06 9.88 7.77
N GLN A 70 -4.92 9.33 7.38
CA GLN A 70 -4.35 8.14 8.00
C GLN A 70 -4.01 8.37 9.48
N ARG A 71 -3.41 9.52 9.82
CA ARG A 71 -3.15 9.90 11.21
C ARG A 71 -4.43 10.02 12.02
N LYS A 72 -5.47 10.63 11.45
CA LYS A 72 -6.77 10.74 12.11
C LYS A 72 -7.39 9.36 12.39
N MET A 73 -7.34 8.45 11.41
CA MET A 73 -7.81 7.07 11.60
C MET A 73 -7.05 6.32 12.69
N ALA A 74 -5.79 6.67 12.93
CA ALA A 74 -4.95 6.04 13.95
C ALA A 74 -5.14 6.61 15.37
N GLN A 75 -5.93 7.69 15.56
CA GLN A 75 -6.13 8.31 16.86
C GLN A 75 -7.12 7.56 17.76
N ASP A 76 -8.03 6.80 17.18
CA ASP A 76 -9.18 6.24 17.89
C ASP A 76 -8.93 4.83 18.47
N GLY A 77 -7.68 4.39 18.59
CA GLY A 77 -7.36 3.10 19.21
C GLY A 77 -6.09 2.42 18.67
N SER A 78 -5.96 1.12 18.95
CA SER A 78 -4.85 0.31 18.42
C SER A 78 -5.07 0.05 16.94
N VAL A 79 -4.07 0.35 16.13
CA VAL A 79 -4.13 0.16 14.67
C VAL A 79 -2.96 -0.66 14.16
N LEU A 80 -3.21 -1.45 13.13
CA LEU A 80 -2.19 -2.03 12.27
C LEU A 80 -2.33 -1.39 10.90
N MET A 81 -1.25 -0.78 10.42
CA MET A 81 -1.27 -0.04 9.17
C MET A 81 -0.09 -0.44 8.29
N ASP A 82 -0.37 -0.79 7.04
CA ASP A 82 0.66 -1.11 6.05
C ASP A 82 0.79 -0.02 4.99
N GLY A 83 1.99 0.12 4.43
CA GLY A 83 2.25 1.10 3.38
C GLY A 83 3.73 1.31 3.11
N ARG A 84 4.07 2.38 2.41
CA ARG A 84 5.44 2.69 1.96
C ARG A 84 6.20 3.60 2.92
N ASP A 85 5.50 4.44 3.65
CA ASP A 85 6.04 5.51 4.49
C ASP A 85 5.35 5.59 5.86
N ILE A 86 4.66 4.51 6.26
CA ILE A 86 3.90 4.52 7.52
C ILE A 86 4.83 4.79 8.70
N GLY A 87 5.91 4.03 8.84
CA GLY A 87 6.83 4.17 9.96
C GLY A 87 7.77 5.38 9.91
N THR A 88 7.86 6.07 8.76
CA THR A 88 8.73 7.25 8.61
C THR A 88 7.95 8.56 8.58
N CYS A 89 6.74 8.55 8.05
CA CYS A 89 5.95 9.75 7.82
C CYS A 89 4.60 9.74 8.55
N VAL A 90 3.79 8.69 8.39
CA VAL A 90 2.43 8.67 8.92
C VAL A 90 2.43 8.47 10.43
N LEU A 91 3.05 7.41 10.93
CA LEU A 91 3.14 7.01 12.34
C LEU A 91 4.61 6.86 12.78
N PRO A 92 5.37 7.97 12.84
CA PRO A 92 6.79 7.91 13.20
C PRO A 92 7.05 7.49 14.65
N ASN A 93 6.02 7.50 15.49
CA ASN A 93 6.08 7.10 16.90
C ASN A 93 5.29 5.82 17.18
N ALA A 94 5.07 4.96 16.16
CA ALA A 94 4.43 3.66 16.37
C ALA A 94 5.25 2.79 17.34
N ASP A 95 4.55 2.03 18.20
CA ASP A 95 5.18 1.14 19.21
C ASP A 95 6.02 0.04 18.56
N LEU A 96 5.60 -0.45 17.41
CA LEU A 96 6.33 -1.44 16.62
C LEU A 96 6.37 -1.02 15.15
N LYS A 97 7.55 -1.02 14.57
CA LYS A 97 7.76 -0.80 13.14
C LYS A 97 8.47 -1.99 12.52
N ILE A 98 7.85 -2.57 11.52
CA ILE A 98 8.44 -3.68 10.76
C ILE A 98 8.62 -3.22 9.32
N TYR A 99 9.86 -3.26 8.83
CA TYR A 99 10.14 -3.10 7.41
C TYR A 99 10.11 -4.47 6.74
N LEU A 100 8.95 -4.79 6.15
CA LEU A 100 8.71 -6.06 5.48
C LEU A 100 9.31 -6.03 4.08
N THR A 101 10.12 -7.02 3.74
CA THR A 101 10.73 -7.14 2.41
C THR A 101 10.69 -8.57 1.89
N ALA A 102 10.85 -8.72 0.60
CA ALA A 102 11.15 -9.98 -0.10
C ALA A 102 11.82 -9.67 -1.43
N SER A 103 12.54 -10.64 -2.01
CA SER A 103 13.14 -10.47 -3.32
C SER A 103 12.09 -10.14 -4.39
N ALA A 104 12.49 -9.41 -5.44
CA ALA A 104 11.59 -9.07 -6.54
C ALA A 104 11.03 -10.32 -7.23
N ASP A 105 11.84 -11.38 -7.34
CA ASP A 105 11.43 -12.67 -7.89
C ASP A 105 10.31 -13.31 -7.08
N GLU A 106 10.48 -13.37 -5.76
CA GLU A 106 9.47 -13.95 -4.87
C GLU A 106 8.16 -13.14 -4.90
N ARG A 107 8.25 -11.80 -4.87
CA ARG A 107 7.07 -10.93 -4.97
C ARG A 107 6.35 -11.07 -6.30
N ALA A 108 7.10 -11.22 -7.41
CA ALA A 108 6.53 -11.45 -8.71
C ALA A 108 5.81 -12.81 -8.79
N ASN A 109 6.41 -13.86 -8.23
CA ASN A 109 5.80 -15.18 -8.17
C ASN A 109 4.50 -15.18 -7.34
N ARG A 110 4.50 -14.55 -6.15
CA ARG A 110 3.29 -14.40 -5.32
C ARG A 110 2.19 -13.65 -6.07
N ARG A 111 2.55 -12.54 -6.72
CA ARG A 111 1.59 -11.75 -7.50
C ARG A 111 1.04 -12.49 -8.71
N ALA A 112 1.91 -13.21 -9.44
CA ALA A 112 1.47 -14.02 -10.57
C ALA A 112 0.52 -15.13 -10.15
N LYS A 113 0.80 -15.79 -9.03
CA LYS A 113 -0.10 -16.80 -8.45
C LYS A 113 -1.47 -16.23 -8.14
N GLU A 114 -1.53 -15.12 -7.42
CA GLU A 114 -2.78 -14.43 -7.08
C GLU A 114 -3.58 -14.02 -8.34
N MET A 115 -2.91 -13.51 -9.36
CA MET A 115 -3.57 -13.10 -10.60
C MET A 115 -4.10 -14.29 -11.39
N ARG A 116 -3.36 -15.39 -11.45
CA ARG A 116 -3.82 -16.63 -12.11
C ARG A 116 -5.02 -17.26 -11.41
N GLU A 117 -5.05 -17.23 -10.08
CA GLU A 117 -6.21 -17.66 -9.29
C GLU A 117 -7.48 -16.84 -9.59
N LYS A 118 -7.31 -15.57 -9.98
CA LYS A 118 -8.38 -14.68 -10.45
C LYS A 118 -8.69 -14.82 -11.94
N GLY A 119 -8.04 -15.76 -12.65
CA GLY A 119 -8.28 -16.05 -14.07
C GLY A 119 -7.51 -15.17 -15.06
N TYR A 120 -6.52 -14.39 -14.61
CA TYR A 120 -5.67 -13.62 -15.50
C TYR A 120 -4.51 -14.46 -16.02
N ASP A 121 -4.24 -14.33 -17.32
CA ASP A 121 -2.99 -14.85 -17.91
C ASP A 121 -1.91 -13.78 -17.77
N VAL A 122 -0.79 -14.14 -17.12
CA VAL A 122 0.26 -13.18 -16.75
C VAL A 122 1.67 -13.74 -16.94
N ASP A 123 2.56 -12.87 -17.40
CA ASP A 123 3.99 -13.11 -17.47
C ASP A 123 4.67 -12.65 -16.16
N VAL A 124 5.38 -13.56 -15.51
CA VAL A 124 6.09 -13.29 -14.25
C VAL A 124 7.21 -12.26 -14.46
N GLU A 125 7.91 -12.29 -15.60
CA GLU A 125 8.99 -11.35 -15.88
C GLU A 125 8.46 -9.92 -16.11
N GLU A 126 7.28 -9.76 -16.71
CA GLU A 126 6.63 -8.45 -16.81
C GLU A 126 6.24 -7.94 -15.43
N ILE A 127 5.60 -8.79 -14.60
CA ILE A 127 5.24 -8.43 -13.23
C ILE A 127 6.48 -8.02 -12.41
N LYS A 128 7.60 -8.75 -12.56
CA LYS A 128 8.85 -8.42 -11.87
C LYS A 128 9.40 -7.07 -12.28
N LYS A 129 9.39 -6.75 -13.58
CA LYS A 129 9.79 -5.42 -14.07
C LYS A 129 8.93 -4.30 -13.50
N ASP A 130 7.61 -4.50 -13.46
CA ASP A 130 6.68 -3.54 -12.90
C ASP A 130 6.91 -3.32 -11.40
N ILE A 131 7.20 -4.40 -10.65
CA ILE A 131 7.52 -4.33 -9.22
C ILE A 131 8.81 -3.51 -9.01
N ILE A 132 9.87 -3.79 -9.75
CA ILE A 132 11.15 -3.08 -9.63
C ILE A 132 10.97 -1.60 -9.98
N ALA A 133 10.33 -1.29 -11.10
CA ALA A 133 10.09 0.08 -11.53
C ALA A 133 9.25 0.87 -10.51
N ARG A 134 8.27 0.22 -9.88
CA ARG A 134 7.46 0.83 -8.82
C ARG A 134 8.26 1.09 -7.55
N ASP A 135 9.09 0.12 -7.13
CA ASP A 135 9.93 0.29 -5.94
C ASP A 135 10.93 1.45 -6.15
N GLU A 136 11.56 1.54 -7.31
CA GLU A 136 12.44 2.64 -7.66
C GLU A 136 11.72 3.98 -7.62
N ALA A 137 10.53 4.07 -8.22
CA ALA A 137 9.71 5.27 -8.17
C ALA A 137 9.31 5.65 -6.74
N ASP A 138 8.95 4.66 -5.91
CA ASP A 138 8.59 4.88 -4.50
C ASP A 138 9.81 5.33 -3.66
N MET A 139 11.01 4.83 -3.95
CA MET A 139 12.26 5.21 -3.26
C MET A 139 12.75 6.60 -3.67
N GLN A 140 12.54 7.00 -4.92
CA GLN A 140 13.03 8.26 -5.49
C GLN A 140 12.04 9.42 -5.32
N ARG A 141 10.87 9.21 -4.73
CA ARG A 141 9.91 10.28 -4.49
C ARG A 141 10.53 11.39 -3.65
N GLU A 142 10.28 12.64 -4.03
CA GLU A 142 10.71 13.82 -3.29
C GLU A 142 10.02 13.90 -1.92
N VAL A 143 8.71 13.57 -1.88
CA VAL A 143 7.90 13.61 -0.66
C VAL A 143 7.62 12.19 -0.18
N SER A 144 7.93 11.90 1.07
CA SER A 144 7.67 10.60 1.73
C SER A 144 8.21 9.40 0.93
N PRO A 145 9.52 9.31 0.65
CA PRO A 145 10.09 8.18 -0.08
C PRO A 145 9.91 6.87 0.70
N LEU A 146 9.89 5.77 -0.03
CA LEU A 146 9.98 4.44 0.57
C LEU A 146 11.35 4.27 1.23
N LYS A 147 11.37 4.32 2.55
CA LYS A 147 12.60 4.21 3.35
C LYS A 147 12.30 3.40 4.63
N LYS A 148 13.24 2.54 5.01
CA LYS A 148 13.17 1.88 6.32
C LYS A 148 13.39 2.94 7.41
N ALA A 149 12.51 3.02 8.40
CA ALA A 149 12.73 3.83 9.59
C ALA A 149 13.94 3.29 10.38
N ASP A 150 14.67 4.17 11.04
CA ASP A 150 15.92 3.79 11.73
C ASP A 150 15.66 2.76 12.86
N ASP A 151 14.51 2.87 13.51
CA ASP A 151 14.02 1.98 14.57
C ASP A 151 13.16 0.81 14.04
N ALA A 152 13.01 0.65 12.73
CA ALA A 152 12.24 -0.46 12.18
C ALA A 152 13.03 -1.77 12.15
N ILE A 153 12.39 -2.85 12.57
CA ILE A 153 12.91 -4.21 12.46
C ILE A 153 12.79 -4.64 10.98
N LEU A 154 13.89 -5.10 10.40
CA LEU A 154 13.89 -5.68 9.06
C LEU A 154 13.40 -7.13 9.12
N LEU A 155 12.33 -7.42 8.37
CA LEU A 155 11.80 -8.78 8.21
C LEU A 155 11.84 -9.18 6.73
N ASP A 156 12.81 -10.01 6.35
CA ASP A 156 12.90 -10.59 5.01
C ASP A 156 12.06 -11.86 4.92
N THR A 157 11.01 -11.79 4.12
CA THR A 157 10.04 -12.87 3.93
C THR A 157 10.27 -13.70 2.68
N THR A 158 11.43 -13.57 2.01
CA THR A 158 11.74 -14.23 0.72
C THR A 158 11.54 -15.74 0.77
N LYS A 159 11.86 -16.37 1.91
CA LYS A 159 11.76 -17.82 2.10
C LYS A 159 10.68 -18.24 3.10
N MET A 160 9.77 -17.33 3.43
CA MET A 160 8.73 -17.57 4.43
C MET A 160 7.38 -17.79 3.79
N THR A 161 6.62 -18.70 4.34
CA THR A 161 5.19 -18.86 4.09
C THR A 161 4.39 -17.73 4.75
N ILE A 162 3.14 -17.56 4.38
CA ILE A 162 2.24 -16.56 5.00
C ILE A 162 2.12 -16.81 6.50
N ASP A 163 1.96 -18.08 6.91
CA ASP A 163 1.82 -18.46 8.32
C ASP A 163 3.09 -18.15 9.12
N GLU A 164 4.27 -18.42 8.57
CA GLU A 164 5.56 -18.08 9.22
C GLU A 164 5.72 -16.57 9.36
N VAL A 165 5.35 -15.78 8.35
CA VAL A 165 5.36 -14.31 8.45
C VAL A 165 4.41 -13.84 9.53
N LEU A 166 3.18 -14.37 9.58
CA LEU A 166 2.19 -14.02 10.61
C LEU A 166 2.71 -14.34 12.02
N GLN A 167 3.26 -15.52 12.24
CA GLN A 167 3.79 -15.92 13.54
C GLN A 167 4.96 -15.03 13.99
N GLU A 168 5.84 -14.65 13.04
CA GLU A 168 6.96 -13.76 13.37
C GLU A 168 6.47 -12.34 13.71
N ILE A 169 5.49 -11.80 12.99
CA ILE A 169 4.89 -10.50 13.32
C ILE A 169 4.25 -10.55 14.72
N ILE A 170 3.48 -11.61 15.04
CA ILE A 170 2.88 -11.79 16.37
C ILE A 170 3.95 -11.88 17.44
N ARG A 171 5.03 -12.62 17.21
CA ARG A 171 6.16 -12.73 18.14
C ARG A 171 6.78 -11.37 18.42
N LEU A 172 7.01 -10.57 17.36
CA LEU A 172 7.58 -9.22 17.49
C LEU A 172 6.62 -8.25 18.21
N ALA A 173 5.32 -8.41 18.04
CA ALA A 173 4.34 -7.57 18.71
C ALA A 173 4.16 -7.89 20.20
N ASN A 174 4.59 -9.06 20.65
CA ASN A 174 4.54 -9.49 22.06
C ASN A 174 5.90 -9.42 22.77
N ALA A 175 6.94 -8.94 22.11
CA ALA A 175 8.30 -8.84 22.66
C ALA A 175 8.51 -7.50 23.37
#